data_68abfc556cd0550ccdaded826d0b78c7
#
_entry.id   68abfc556cd0550ccdaded826d0b78c7
#
_cell.length_a   1.000
_cell.length_b   1.000
_cell.length_c   1.000
_cell.angle_alpha   90.00
_cell.angle_beta   90.00
_cell.angle_gamma   90.00
#
_symmetry.space_group_name_H-M   'P 1'
#
loop_
_entity.id
_entity.type
_entity.pdbx_description
1 polymer ?
#
loop_
_entity_poly.entity_id
_entity_poly.type
_entity_poly.pdbx_seq_one_letter_code
_entity_poly.pdbx_strand_id
1 'polypeptide(L)'
;MLFFNLSAFYFFYFAAVGVYVIFLPKVLQDIGYSTFDIGIVLALAPLMRFLTPFMFLKHIKLNQKMFKTALYLSIISSACFYLTIENFYLFMFNNALLGVCLSLILPYLEVTAISTLGKEKYGKSRLFGSIGFMIISLVLARFLTQPYIAIHYYLVLNILTVIFAISLLKYDIEHKIEKNSEPFSFLKYWPFWMSLFFMQISFGAFYNFFTIYETQHGMSLEMTSYLWSFGVICEILMLYFQAPLLKNNLLTI
;
A
#
# COMPACT_ATOMS: atom_id res chain seq x y z
N MET A 1 6.15 23.22 4.75
CA MET A 1 6.04 22.69 3.37
C MET A 1 6.34 21.19 3.30
N LEU A 2 7.49 20.70 3.82
CA LEU A 2 7.83 19.28 3.83
C LEU A 2 6.77 18.40 4.51
N PHE A 3 6.38 18.70 5.75
CA PHE A 3 5.35 17.95 6.48
C PHE A 3 4.02 17.85 5.70
N PHE A 4 3.57 18.97 5.13
CA PHE A 4 2.35 19.00 4.32
C PHE A 4 2.45 18.10 3.09
N ASN A 5 3.55 18.20 2.31
CA ASN A 5 3.72 17.38 1.11
C ASN A 5 3.82 15.89 1.43
N LEU A 6 4.48 15.52 2.54
CA LEU A 6 4.53 14.14 3.02
C LEU A 6 3.15 13.64 3.48
N SER A 7 2.42 14.46 4.22
CA SER A 7 1.06 14.12 4.66
C SER A 7 0.12 13.94 3.46
N ALA A 8 0.21 14.81 2.46
CA ALA A 8 -0.57 14.72 1.23
C ALA A 8 -0.16 13.48 0.40
N PHE A 9 1.15 13.18 0.30
CA PHE A 9 1.62 11.95 -0.32
C PHE A 9 1.01 10.71 0.35
N TYR A 10 1.11 10.60 1.68
CA TYR A 10 0.54 9.45 2.40
C TYR A 10 -0.97 9.37 2.22
N PHE A 11 -1.67 10.51 2.29
CA PHE A 11 -3.11 10.56 2.08
C PHE A 11 -3.51 9.96 0.74
N PHE A 12 -2.95 10.44 -0.37
CA PHE A 12 -3.32 9.97 -1.71
C PHE A 12 -2.79 8.57 -2.00
N TYR A 13 -1.60 8.22 -1.54
CA TYR A 13 -1.05 6.87 -1.69
C TYR A 13 -1.95 5.83 -1.03
N PHE A 14 -2.34 6.05 0.22
CA PHE A 14 -3.19 5.09 0.94
C PHE A 14 -4.66 5.17 0.53
N ALA A 15 -5.14 6.29 0.01
CA ALA A 15 -6.41 6.34 -0.69
C ALA A 15 -6.40 5.44 -1.95
N ALA A 16 -5.33 5.48 -2.75
CA ALA A 16 -5.18 4.56 -3.89
C ALA A 16 -5.10 3.09 -3.42
N VAL A 17 -4.39 2.80 -2.33
CA VAL A 17 -4.38 1.47 -1.71
C VAL A 17 -5.79 1.05 -1.27
N GLY A 18 -6.60 1.96 -0.73
CA GLY A 18 -8.00 1.70 -0.37
C GLY A 18 -8.85 1.28 -1.57
N VAL A 19 -8.71 1.97 -2.71
CA VAL A 19 -9.37 1.55 -3.95
C VAL A 19 -8.93 0.15 -4.37
N TYR A 20 -7.64 -0.09 -4.35
CA TYR A 20 -7.04 -1.37 -4.77
C TYR A 20 -7.48 -2.53 -3.87
N VAL A 21 -7.50 -2.35 -2.55
CA VAL A 21 -7.77 -3.42 -1.59
C VAL A 21 -9.26 -3.70 -1.44
N ILE A 22 -10.08 -2.64 -1.33
CA ILE A 22 -11.51 -2.79 -1.01
C ILE A 22 -12.35 -3.05 -2.25
N PHE A 23 -12.08 -2.31 -3.32
CA PHE A 23 -12.99 -2.27 -4.47
C PHE A 23 -12.50 -3.07 -5.67
N LEU A 24 -11.18 -3.15 -5.94
CA LEU A 24 -10.67 -3.87 -7.09
C LEU A 24 -11.05 -5.37 -7.09
N PRO A 25 -11.02 -6.11 -5.97
CA PRO A 25 -11.49 -7.49 -5.94
C PRO A 25 -12.95 -7.61 -6.41
N LYS A 26 -13.82 -6.72 -5.94
CA LYS A 26 -15.24 -6.68 -6.35
C LYS A 26 -15.40 -6.31 -7.82
N VAL A 27 -14.64 -5.33 -8.30
CA VAL A 27 -14.62 -4.92 -9.72
C VAL A 27 -14.24 -6.09 -10.62
N LEU A 28 -13.20 -6.85 -10.27
CA LEU A 28 -12.78 -8.03 -11.04
C LEU A 28 -13.87 -9.11 -11.06
N GLN A 29 -14.55 -9.32 -9.93
CA GLN A 29 -15.69 -10.24 -9.85
C GLN A 29 -16.84 -9.79 -10.78
N ASP A 30 -17.18 -8.50 -10.77
CA ASP A 30 -18.27 -7.94 -11.58
C ASP A 30 -17.96 -7.98 -13.10
N ILE A 31 -16.68 -7.97 -13.48
CA ILE A 31 -16.22 -8.17 -14.87
C ILE A 31 -16.25 -9.65 -15.28
N GLY A 32 -16.34 -10.59 -14.31
CA GLY A 32 -16.48 -12.02 -14.61
C GLY A 32 -15.27 -12.88 -14.25
N TYR A 33 -14.28 -12.35 -13.49
CA TYR A 33 -13.18 -13.15 -12.97
C TYR A 33 -13.69 -14.15 -11.94
N SER A 34 -13.19 -15.38 -11.99
CA SER A 34 -13.42 -16.34 -10.91
C SER A 34 -12.69 -15.92 -9.63
N THR A 35 -13.15 -16.37 -8.47
CA THR A 35 -12.49 -16.09 -7.18
C THR A 35 -11.03 -16.57 -7.18
N PHE A 36 -10.75 -17.67 -7.88
CA PHE A 36 -9.40 -18.19 -8.04
C PHE A 36 -8.50 -17.26 -8.87
N ASP A 37 -9.00 -16.74 -9.99
CA ASP A 37 -8.27 -15.79 -10.85
C ASP A 37 -7.99 -14.48 -10.11
N ILE A 38 -8.99 -13.97 -9.36
CA ILE A 38 -8.82 -12.79 -8.50
C ILE A 38 -7.70 -13.02 -7.49
N GLY A 39 -7.68 -14.17 -6.84
CA GLY A 39 -6.63 -14.53 -5.89
C GLY A 39 -5.24 -14.52 -6.51
N ILE A 40 -5.08 -15.11 -7.69
CA ILE A 40 -3.80 -15.14 -8.43
C ILE A 40 -3.36 -13.72 -8.77
N VAL A 41 -4.23 -12.94 -9.40
CA VAL A 41 -3.89 -11.59 -9.85
C VAL A 41 -3.50 -10.69 -8.68
N LEU A 42 -4.28 -10.72 -7.60
CA LEU A 42 -4.02 -9.86 -6.43
C LEU A 42 -2.82 -10.32 -5.59
N ALA A 43 -2.43 -11.60 -5.65
CA ALA A 43 -1.21 -12.08 -5.00
C ALA A 43 0.07 -11.58 -5.67
N LEU A 44 0.03 -11.19 -6.94
CA LEU A 44 1.23 -10.79 -7.68
C LEU A 44 1.84 -9.48 -7.18
N ALA A 45 1.04 -8.49 -6.84
CA ALA A 45 1.58 -7.23 -6.34
C ALA A 45 2.32 -7.40 -4.98
N PRO A 46 1.77 -8.10 -3.97
CA PRO A 46 2.52 -8.48 -2.77
C PRO A 46 3.76 -9.33 -3.06
N LEU A 47 3.66 -10.29 -3.99
CA LEU A 47 4.80 -11.13 -4.39
C LEU A 47 5.93 -10.27 -4.97
N MET A 48 5.60 -9.34 -5.87
CA MET A 48 6.60 -8.43 -6.43
C MET A 48 7.18 -7.49 -5.37
N ARG A 49 6.38 -7.01 -4.40
CA ARG A 49 6.89 -6.25 -3.25
C ARG A 49 7.87 -7.04 -2.40
N PHE A 50 7.66 -8.34 -2.27
CA PHE A 50 8.58 -9.23 -1.57
C PHE A 50 9.87 -9.49 -2.37
N LEU A 51 9.76 -9.75 -3.68
CA LEU A 51 10.89 -10.11 -4.53
C LEU A 51 11.78 -8.91 -4.89
N THR A 52 11.19 -7.75 -5.13
CA THR A 52 11.92 -6.56 -5.58
C THR A 52 13.09 -6.16 -4.65
N PRO A 53 12.96 -6.12 -3.31
CA PRO A 53 14.09 -5.79 -2.43
C PRO A 53 15.30 -6.71 -2.59
N PHE A 54 15.11 -8.00 -2.91
CA PHE A 54 16.22 -8.94 -3.13
C PHE A 54 17.03 -8.59 -4.39
N MET A 55 16.41 -7.99 -5.40
CA MET A 55 17.11 -7.51 -6.59
C MET A 55 18.05 -6.34 -6.26
N PHE A 56 17.70 -5.55 -5.22
CA PHE A 56 18.49 -4.39 -4.79
C PHE A 56 19.62 -4.72 -3.81
N LEU A 57 19.53 -5.83 -3.09
CA LEU A 57 20.54 -6.22 -2.11
C LEU A 57 21.93 -6.47 -2.73
N LYS A 58 22.00 -6.86 -4.01
CA LYS A 58 23.28 -7.26 -4.64
C LYS A 58 23.82 -6.28 -5.69
N HIS A 59 22.98 -5.59 -6.47
CA HIS A 59 23.44 -4.94 -7.69
C HIS A 59 22.88 -3.55 -8.00
N ILE A 60 21.75 -3.16 -7.43
CA ILE A 60 21.07 -1.93 -7.82
C ILE A 60 20.85 -1.04 -6.59
N LYS A 61 21.41 0.18 -6.61
CA LYS A 61 21.16 1.17 -5.55
C LYS A 61 19.83 1.86 -5.81
N LEU A 62 18.96 1.89 -4.80
CA LEU A 62 17.74 2.68 -4.84
C LEU A 62 18.13 4.17 -4.81
N ASN A 63 18.13 4.78 -5.98
CA ASN A 63 18.50 6.18 -6.19
C ASN A 63 17.32 6.99 -6.73
N GLN A 64 17.48 8.30 -6.75
CA GLN A 64 16.46 9.23 -7.23
C GLN A 64 15.98 8.93 -8.68
N LYS A 65 16.87 8.44 -9.55
CA LYS A 65 16.51 8.08 -10.93
C LYS A 65 15.54 6.91 -10.96
N MET A 66 15.83 5.86 -10.19
CA MET A 66 14.95 4.69 -10.09
C MET A 66 13.62 5.02 -9.44
N PHE A 67 13.64 5.84 -8.41
CA PHE A 67 12.42 6.33 -7.78
C PHE A 67 11.52 7.10 -8.78
N LYS A 68 12.09 8.03 -9.54
CA LYS A 68 11.35 8.73 -10.63
C LYS A 68 10.79 7.75 -11.67
N THR A 69 11.60 6.80 -12.11
CA THR A 69 11.15 5.77 -13.05
C THR A 69 9.97 4.97 -12.50
N ALA A 70 10.04 4.56 -11.23
CA ALA A 70 8.94 3.86 -10.58
C ALA A 70 7.65 4.70 -10.51
N LEU A 71 7.78 6.00 -10.22
CA LEU A 71 6.64 6.93 -10.22
C LEU A 71 5.96 7.03 -11.59
N TYR A 72 6.73 7.24 -12.66
CA TYR A 72 6.15 7.34 -14.01
C TYR A 72 5.56 6.01 -14.47
N LEU A 73 6.25 4.88 -14.22
CA LEU A 73 5.74 3.56 -14.56
C LEU A 73 4.47 3.22 -13.76
N SER A 74 4.32 3.70 -12.52
CA SER A 74 3.09 3.47 -11.76
C SER A 74 1.87 4.18 -12.39
N ILE A 75 2.06 5.40 -12.94
CA ILE A 75 0.98 6.09 -13.68
C ILE A 75 0.65 5.32 -14.96
N ILE A 76 1.66 4.92 -15.74
CA ILE A 76 1.46 4.17 -16.98
C ILE A 76 0.72 2.86 -16.67
N SER A 77 1.17 2.11 -15.67
CA SER A 77 0.52 0.86 -15.24
C SER A 77 -0.93 1.10 -14.82
N SER A 78 -1.21 2.16 -14.05
CA SER A 78 -2.57 2.52 -13.64
C SER A 78 -3.45 2.89 -14.84
N ALA A 79 -2.92 3.61 -15.83
CA ALA A 79 -3.63 3.92 -17.07
C ALA A 79 -3.87 2.65 -17.91
N CYS A 80 -2.90 1.74 -17.95
CA CYS A 80 -3.03 0.48 -18.65
C CYS A 80 -4.12 -0.45 -18.05
N PHE A 81 -4.62 -0.20 -16.84
CA PHE A 81 -5.75 -0.96 -16.29
C PHE A 81 -6.97 -0.94 -17.23
N TYR A 82 -7.25 0.20 -17.89
CA TYR A 82 -8.36 0.31 -18.84
C TYR A 82 -8.26 -0.66 -20.03
N LEU A 83 -7.03 -0.98 -20.43
CA LEU A 83 -6.77 -1.85 -21.60
C LEU A 83 -6.57 -3.31 -21.19
N THR A 84 -6.18 -3.55 -19.95
CA THR A 84 -5.74 -4.88 -19.53
C THR A 84 -6.75 -5.61 -18.65
N ILE A 85 -7.65 -4.88 -17.97
CA ILE A 85 -8.52 -5.45 -16.93
C ILE A 85 -9.47 -6.55 -17.43
N GLU A 86 -9.84 -6.54 -18.71
CA GLU A 86 -10.69 -7.58 -19.29
C GLU A 86 -9.92 -8.83 -19.71
N ASN A 87 -8.57 -8.78 -19.76
CA ASN A 87 -7.74 -9.91 -20.14
C ASN A 87 -6.88 -10.35 -18.95
N PHE A 88 -7.12 -11.56 -18.46
CA PHE A 88 -6.46 -12.11 -17.29
C PHE A 88 -4.92 -12.02 -17.35
N TYR A 89 -4.30 -12.45 -18.45
CA TYR A 89 -2.83 -12.50 -18.57
C TYR A 89 -2.22 -11.10 -18.66
N LEU A 90 -2.84 -10.20 -19.41
CA LEU A 90 -2.39 -8.82 -19.55
C LEU A 90 -2.52 -8.08 -18.22
N PHE A 91 -3.64 -8.27 -17.52
CA PHE A 91 -3.86 -7.64 -16.23
C PHE A 91 -2.92 -8.20 -15.17
N MET A 92 -2.67 -9.50 -15.17
CA MET A 92 -1.71 -10.17 -14.30
C MET A 92 -0.30 -9.55 -14.45
N PHE A 93 0.19 -9.41 -15.69
CA PHE A 93 1.48 -8.81 -15.97
C PHE A 93 1.54 -7.33 -15.54
N ASN A 94 0.51 -6.56 -15.88
CA ASN A 94 0.43 -5.15 -15.52
C ASN A 94 0.38 -4.96 -13.99
N ASN A 95 -0.35 -5.82 -13.29
CA ASN A 95 -0.44 -5.78 -11.82
C ASN A 95 0.90 -6.16 -11.15
N ALA A 96 1.65 -7.10 -11.72
CA ALA A 96 3.00 -7.41 -11.28
C ALA A 96 3.93 -6.20 -11.44
N LEU A 97 3.89 -5.51 -12.58
CA LEU A 97 4.65 -4.28 -12.82
C LEU A 97 4.31 -3.19 -11.81
N LEU A 98 3.02 -2.99 -11.54
CA LEU A 98 2.56 -2.06 -10.50
C LEU A 98 3.13 -2.43 -9.12
N GLY A 99 3.13 -3.72 -8.78
CA GLY A 99 3.72 -4.23 -7.53
C GLY A 99 5.19 -3.86 -7.38
N VAL A 100 5.99 -4.01 -8.46
CA VAL A 100 7.39 -3.57 -8.49
C VAL A 100 7.50 -2.07 -8.24
N CYS A 101 6.70 -1.24 -8.92
CA CYS A 101 6.73 0.22 -8.73
C CYS A 101 6.42 0.61 -7.28
N LEU A 102 5.35 0.06 -6.71
CA LEU A 102 4.93 0.36 -5.34
C LEU A 102 5.94 -0.09 -4.29
N SER A 103 6.69 -1.19 -4.56
CA SER A 103 7.78 -1.67 -3.69
C SER A 103 8.95 -0.69 -3.56
N LEU A 104 9.12 0.19 -4.54
CA LEU A 104 10.19 1.19 -4.57
C LEU A 104 9.71 2.55 -4.03
N ILE A 105 8.47 2.92 -4.31
CA ILE A 105 7.94 4.25 -4.01
C ILE A 105 7.82 4.48 -2.51
N LEU A 106 7.11 3.60 -1.81
CA LEU A 106 6.82 3.82 -0.39
C LEU A 106 8.07 3.75 0.48
N PRO A 107 8.94 2.71 0.40
CA PRO A 107 10.13 2.64 1.26
C PRO A 107 11.11 3.79 1.02
N TYR A 108 11.26 4.26 -0.21
CA TYR A 108 12.11 5.41 -0.52
C TYR A 108 11.67 6.67 0.25
N LEU A 109 10.37 6.97 0.22
CA LEU A 109 9.85 8.15 0.91
C LEU A 109 9.74 7.95 2.42
N GLU A 110 9.56 6.73 2.92
CA GLU A 110 9.59 6.47 4.36
C GLU A 110 10.97 6.73 4.97
N VAL A 111 12.03 6.27 4.30
CA VAL A 111 13.41 6.57 4.75
C VAL A 111 13.67 8.08 4.71
N THR A 112 13.29 8.76 3.63
CA THR A 112 13.42 10.22 3.52
C THR A 112 12.60 10.94 4.61
N ALA A 113 11.39 10.50 4.88
CA ALA A 113 10.52 11.10 5.88
C ALA A 113 11.09 10.96 7.31
N ILE A 114 11.55 9.76 7.68
CA ILE A 114 12.13 9.50 9.01
C ILE A 114 13.41 10.30 9.21
N SER A 115 14.28 10.37 8.20
CA SER A 115 15.55 11.09 8.27
C SER A 115 15.39 12.61 8.34
N THR A 116 14.32 13.14 7.68
CA THR A 116 14.12 14.60 7.61
C THR A 116 13.19 15.16 8.69
N LEU A 117 12.14 14.43 9.05
CA LEU A 117 11.15 14.89 10.05
C LEU A 117 11.41 14.39 11.46
N GLY A 118 12.18 13.30 11.61
CA GLY A 118 12.29 12.56 12.85
C GLY A 118 11.05 11.68 13.13
N LYS A 119 11.22 10.70 14.02
CA LYS A 119 10.23 9.63 14.27
C LYS A 119 8.85 10.16 14.70
N GLU A 120 8.80 11.20 15.52
CA GLU A 120 7.53 11.73 16.05
C GLU A 120 6.68 12.40 14.97
N LYS A 121 7.29 13.29 14.18
CA LYS A 121 6.57 13.98 13.09
C LYS A 121 6.26 13.04 11.93
N TYR A 122 7.10 12.03 11.70
CA TYR A 122 6.83 10.96 10.75
C TYR A 122 5.52 10.25 11.08
N GLY A 123 5.32 9.81 12.34
CA GLY A 123 4.08 9.16 12.77
C GLY A 123 2.84 10.02 12.52
N LYS A 124 2.91 11.32 12.82
CA LYS A 124 1.82 12.27 12.56
C LYS A 124 1.54 12.44 11.06
N SER A 125 2.57 12.47 10.22
CA SER A 125 2.41 12.54 8.76
C SER A 125 1.81 11.24 8.19
N ARG A 126 2.24 10.09 8.70
CA ARG A 126 1.78 8.75 8.28
C ARG A 126 0.30 8.52 8.59
N LEU A 127 -0.22 9.12 9.66
CA LEU A 127 -1.64 9.05 10.05
C LEU A 127 -2.58 9.58 8.94
N PHE A 128 -2.15 10.56 8.14
CA PHE A 128 -2.93 11.03 7.00
C PHE A 128 -3.18 9.93 5.96
N GLY A 129 -2.33 8.91 5.90
CA GLY A 129 -2.57 7.73 5.07
C GLY A 129 -3.81 6.96 5.52
N SER A 130 -3.96 6.67 6.81
CA SER A 130 -5.16 6.01 7.33
C SER A 130 -6.43 6.84 7.09
N ILE A 131 -6.33 8.17 7.22
CA ILE A 131 -7.44 9.08 6.88
C ILE A 131 -7.79 8.98 5.39
N GLY A 132 -6.80 8.98 4.49
CA GLY A 132 -7.03 8.86 3.04
C GLY A 132 -7.70 7.53 2.68
N PHE A 133 -7.23 6.42 3.25
CA PHE A 133 -7.84 5.10 3.08
C PHE A 133 -9.30 5.09 3.54
N MET A 134 -9.59 5.64 4.73
CA MET A 134 -10.93 5.70 5.27
C MET A 134 -11.87 6.57 4.40
N ILE A 135 -11.43 7.75 3.99
CA ILE A 135 -12.26 8.65 3.19
C ILE A 135 -12.61 8.00 1.86
N ILE A 136 -11.65 7.39 1.16
CA ILE A 136 -11.93 6.76 -0.14
C ILE A 136 -12.85 5.54 0.02
N SER A 137 -12.74 4.78 1.10
CA SER A 137 -13.62 3.63 1.35
C SER A 137 -15.08 4.08 1.47
N LEU A 138 -15.34 5.19 2.15
CA LEU A 138 -16.68 5.75 2.33
C LEU A 138 -17.22 6.42 1.07
N VAL A 139 -16.37 7.19 0.39
CA VAL A 139 -16.77 7.94 -0.81
C VAL A 139 -17.07 6.98 -1.96
N LEU A 140 -16.12 6.09 -2.29
CA LEU A 140 -16.26 5.24 -3.47
C LEU A 140 -17.39 4.21 -3.32
N ALA A 141 -17.70 3.76 -2.10
CA ALA A 141 -18.83 2.85 -1.86
C ALA A 141 -20.17 3.41 -2.36
N ARG A 142 -20.35 4.74 -2.31
CA ARG A 142 -21.58 5.40 -2.79
C ARG A 142 -21.61 5.65 -4.29
N PHE A 143 -20.44 5.79 -4.90
CA PHE A 143 -20.33 6.18 -6.31
C PHE A 143 -19.94 5.02 -7.23
N LEU A 144 -19.66 3.84 -6.71
CA LEU A 144 -19.27 2.67 -7.50
C LEU A 144 -20.52 2.03 -8.17
N THR A 145 -21.03 2.69 -9.21
CA THR A 145 -22.15 2.19 -10.02
C THR A 145 -21.68 1.33 -11.20
N GLN A 146 -20.42 1.48 -11.61
CA GLN A 146 -19.80 0.74 -12.73
C GLN A 146 -18.36 0.38 -12.36
N PRO A 147 -17.83 -0.78 -12.84
CA PRO A 147 -16.47 -1.23 -12.54
C PRO A 147 -15.38 -0.20 -12.86
N TYR A 148 -15.50 0.50 -13.98
CA TYR A 148 -14.49 1.48 -14.41
C TYR A 148 -14.37 2.72 -13.51
N ILE A 149 -15.37 3.03 -12.70
CA ILE A 149 -15.30 4.15 -11.75
C ILE A 149 -14.15 3.93 -10.76
N ALA A 150 -13.97 2.71 -10.24
CA ALA A 150 -12.85 2.41 -9.35
C ALA A 150 -11.48 2.64 -10.03
N ILE A 151 -11.36 2.29 -11.33
CA ILE A 151 -10.14 2.52 -12.09
C ILE A 151 -9.86 4.02 -12.25
N HIS A 152 -10.91 4.83 -12.51
CA HIS A 152 -10.78 6.29 -12.60
C HIS A 152 -10.25 6.87 -11.28
N TYR A 153 -10.86 6.50 -10.15
CA TYR A 153 -10.40 6.94 -8.83
C TYR A 153 -8.97 6.50 -8.56
N TYR A 154 -8.63 5.25 -8.88
CA TYR A 154 -7.27 4.73 -8.71
C TYR A 154 -6.24 5.53 -9.51
N LEU A 155 -6.51 5.80 -10.79
CA LEU A 155 -5.62 6.59 -11.65
C LEU A 155 -5.44 8.02 -11.13
N VAL A 156 -6.53 8.71 -10.79
CA VAL A 156 -6.47 10.09 -10.27
C VAL A 156 -5.67 10.15 -8.96
N LEU A 157 -5.94 9.24 -8.03
CA LEU A 157 -5.23 9.17 -6.76
C LEU A 157 -3.73 8.85 -6.94
N ASN A 158 -3.40 7.97 -7.90
CA ASN A 158 -2.00 7.69 -8.21
C ASN A 158 -1.29 8.90 -8.85
N ILE A 159 -1.94 9.63 -9.74
CA ILE A 159 -1.40 10.89 -10.30
C ILE A 159 -1.12 11.90 -9.18
N LEU A 160 -2.08 12.10 -8.26
CA LEU A 160 -1.90 13.00 -7.12
C LEU A 160 -0.75 12.53 -6.21
N THR A 161 -0.66 11.23 -5.96
CA THR A 161 0.46 10.61 -5.23
C THR A 161 1.79 10.96 -5.87
N VAL A 162 1.90 10.82 -7.18
CA VAL A 162 3.13 11.09 -7.93
C VAL A 162 3.48 12.59 -7.91
N ILE A 163 2.51 13.48 -8.03
CA ILE A 163 2.74 14.95 -7.93
C ILE A 163 3.37 15.30 -6.58
N PHE A 164 2.82 14.80 -5.47
CA PHE A 164 3.38 15.05 -4.15
C PHE A 164 4.72 14.34 -3.95
N ALA A 165 4.91 13.12 -4.47
CA ALA A 165 6.17 12.40 -4.41
C ALA A 165 7.30 13.15 -5.14
N ILE A 166 7.03 13.69 -6.33
CA ILE A 166 8.00 14.52 -7.09
C ILE A 166 8.36 15.78 -6.30
N SER A 167 7.40 16.42 -5.64
CA SER A 167 7.67 17.62 -4.83
C SER A 167 8.60 17.38 -3.66
N LEU A 168 8.72 16.10 -3.22
CA LEU A 168 9.57 15.68 -2.11
C LEU A 168 11.02 15.38 -2.53
N LEU A 169 11.28 15.22 -3.82
CA LEU A 169 12.63 14.93 -4.34
C LEU A 169 13.69 15.97 -3.97
N LYS A 170 13.28 17.22 -3.75
CA LYS A 170 14.18 18.30 -3.31
C LYS A 170 14.72 18.11 -1.88
N TYR A 171 14.11 17.20 -1.11
CA TYR A 171 14.53 16.87 0.25
C TYR A 171 15.26 15.53 0.31
N ASP A 172 15.62 15.00 -0.87
CA ASP A 172 16.34 13.73 -0.97
C ASP A 172 17.68 13.83 -0.23
N ILE A 173 17.85 12.90 0.72
CA ILE A 173 19.12 12.72 1.42
C ILE A 173 19.79 11.53 0.75
N GLU A 174 21.05 11.69 0.30
CA GLU A 174 21.83 10.54 -0.13
C GLU A 174 21.72 9.43 0.90
N HIS A 175 21.10 8.33 0.53
CA HIS A 175 20.93 7.16 1.38
C HIS A 175 22.32 6.54 1.60
N LYS A 176 23.06 7.06 2.57
CA LYS A 176 24.31 6.45 3.02
C LYS A 176 23.93 5.17 3.76
N ILE A 177 24.19 4.05 3.12
CA ILE A 177 24.14 2.74 3.78
C ILE A 177 25.25 2.77 4.84
N GLU A 178 24.88 2.80 6.12
CA GLU A 178 25.84 2.59 7.20
C GLU A 178 26.44 1.20 7.05
N LYS A 179 27.76 1.17 6.79
CA LYS A 179 28.53 -0.05 6.58
C LYS A 179 28.72 -0.93 7.83
N ASN A 180 28.23 -0.51 8.99
CA ASN A 180 28.47 -1.14 10.28
C ASN A 180 27.27 -1.91 10.81
N SER A 181 26.53 -2.65 9.97
CA SER A 181 25.56 -3.61 10.48
C SER A 181 26.27 -4.93 10.82
N GLU A 182 26.12 -5.38 12.05
CA GLU A 182 26.48 -6.75 12.44
C GLU A 182 25.87 -7.76 11.48
N PRO A 183 26.54 -8.90 11.22
CA PRO A 183 26.00 -9.89 10.31
C PRO A 183 24.65 -10.38 10.82
N PHE A 184 23.62 -10.12 10.01
CA PHE A 184 22.24 -10.47 10.33
C PHE A 184 22.07 -12.00 10.34
N SER A 185 21.71 -12.58 11.49
CA SER A 185 21.45 -14.01 11.63
C SER A 185 19.95 -14.30 11.52
N PHE A 186 19.53 -14.81 10.36
CA PHE A 186 18.13 -15.18 10.13
C PHE A 186 17.63 -16.23 11.13
N LEU A 187 18.45 -17.24 11.44
CA LEU A 187 18.10 -18.33 12.36
C LEU A 187 17.89 -17.88 13.80
N LYS A 188 18.60 -16.84 14.25
CA LYS A 188 18.44 -16.31 15.61
C LYS A 188 17.04 -15.73 15.86
N TYR A 189 16.40 -15.20 14.80
CA TYR A 189 15.12 -14.53 14.88
C TYR A 189 13.98 -15.29 14.21
N TRP A 190 14.10 -16.64 14.07
CA TRP A 190 13.09 -17.45 13.39
C TRP A 190 11.66 -17.33 13.98
N PRO A 191 11.44 -17.20 15.33
CA PRO A 191 10.08 -17.03 15.84
C PRO A 191 9.42 -15.74 15.36
N PHE A 192 10.20 -14.66 15.26
CA PHE A 192 9.75 -13.39 14.71
C PHE A 192 9.33 -13.50 13.24
N TRP A 193 10.14 -14.20 12.42
CA TRP A 193 9.79 -14.42 11.01
C TRP A 193 8.55 -15.29 10.84
N MET A 194 8.39 -16.31 11.66
CA MET A 194 7.18 -17.15 11.64
C MET A 194 5.95 -16.37 12.07
N SER A 195 6.05 -15.52 13.08
CA SER A 195 4.96 -14.63 13.49
C SER A 195 4.54 -13.69 12.36
N LEU A 196 5.50 -13.03 11.70
CA LEU A 196 5.22 -12.18 10.54
C LEU A 196 4.60 -12.98 9.38
N PHE A 197 5.08 -14.18 9.12
CA PHE A 197 4.56 -15.04 8.06
C PHE A 197 3.08 -15.40 8.30
N PHE A 198 2.71 -15.86 9.49
CA PHE A 198 1.32 -16.21 9.81
C PHE A 198 0.42 -14.97 9.83
N MET A 199 0.91 -13.84 10.31
CA MET A 199 0.19 -12.57 10.25
C MET A 199 -0.12 -12.17 8.80
N GLN A 200 0.85 -12.29 7.88
CA GLN A 200 0.64 -11.94 6.48
C GLN A 200 -0.31 -12.90 5.76
N ILE A 201 -0.29 -14.20 6.09
CA ILE A 201 -1.27 -15.16 5.57
C ILE A 201 -2.68 -14.77 5.99
N SER A 202 -2.87 -14.45 7.27
CA SER A 202 -4.17 -13.99 7.80
C SER A 202 -4.67 -12.74 7.09
N PHE A 203 -3.80 -11.75 6.92
CA PHE A 203 -4.14 -10.52 6.19
C PHE A 203 -4.45 -10.76 4.72
N GLY A 204 -3.73 -11.68 4.07
CA GLY A 204 -3.93 -11.96 2.66
C GLY A 204 -5.38 -12.39 2.35
N ALA A 205 -5.94 -13.29 3.14
CA ALA A 205 -7.33 -13.72 3.00
C ALA A 205 -8.30 -12.57 3.27
N PHE A 206 -8.11 -11.84 4.37
CA PHE A 206 -8.99 -10.74 4.75
C PHE A 206 -8.98 -9.61 3.72
N TYR A 207 -7.81 -9.08 3.36
CA TYR A 207 -7.71 -7.92 2.47
C TYR A 207 -8.22 -8.19 1.06
N ASN A 208 -8.08 -9.41 0.55
CA ASN A 208 -8.49 -9.70 -0.83
C ASN A 208 -9.93 -10.20 -0.96
N PHE A 209 -10.48 -10.84 0.07
CA PHE A 209 -11.76 -11.54 -0.08
C PHE A 209 -12.88 -11.04 0.84
N PHE A 210 -12.59 -10.23 1.87
CA PHE A 210 -13.60 -9.75 2.80
C PHE A 210 -14.76 -9.04 2.09
N THR A 211 -14.45 -8.08 1.20
CA THR A 211 -15.48 -7.34 0.46
C THR A 211 -16.32 -8.26 -0.44
N ILE A 212 -15.67 -9.19 -1.14
CA ILE A 212 -16.37 -10.16 -2.00
C ILE A 212 -17.27 -11.07 -1.15
N TYR A 213 -16.73 -11.63 -0.06
CA TYR A 213 -17.43 -12.55 0.82
C TYR A 213 -18.70 -11.90 1.39
N GLU A 214 -18.57 -10.72 1.98
CA GLU A 214 -19.69 -10.02 2.60
C GLU A 214 -20.76 -9.60 1.59
N THR A 215 -20.36 -9.13 0.41
CA THR A 215 -21.31 -8.74 -0.63
C THR A 215 -22.04 -9.96 -1.25
N GLN A 216 -21.40 -11.12 -1.34
CA GLN A 216 -22.05 -12.37 -1.75
C GLN A 216 -23.07 -12.89 -0.71
N HIS A 217 -22.87 -12.59 0.57
CA HIS A 217 -23.78 -12.94 1.65
C HIS A 217 -24.89 -11.91 1.91
N GLY A 218 -25.05 -10.94 0.99
CA GLY A 218 -26.14 -9.96 1.00
C GLY A 218 -25.86 -8.67 1.74
N MET A 219 -24.62 -8.46 2.22
CA MET A 219 -24.24 -7.18 2.78
C MET A 219 -24.03 -6.15 1.66
N SER A 220 -24.54 -4.93 1.84
CA SER A 220 -24.29 -3.86 0.87
C SER A 220 -22.81 -3.44 0.86
N LEU A 221 -22.34 -2.98 -0.29
CA LEU A 221 -20.97 -2.44 -0.43
C LEU A 221 -20.74 -1.26 0.52
N GLU A 222 -21.77 -0.46 0.76
CA GLU A 222 -21.72 0.66 1.69
C GLU A 222 -21.50 0.18 3.14
N MET A 223 -22.22 -0.85 3.59
CA MET A 223 -22.04 -1.43 4.93
C MET A 223 -20.67 -2.07 5.10
N THR A 224 -20.20 -2.78 4.08
CA THR A 224 -18.84 -3.35 4.05
C THR A 224 -17.79 -2.26 4.19
N SER A 225 -17.98 -1.11 3.54
CA SER A 225 -17.07 0.05 3.64
C SER A 225 -17.11 0.72 5.01
N TYR A 226 -18.25 0.71 5.70
CA TYR A 226 -18.33 1.16 7.10
C TYR A 226 -17.53 0.25 8.03
N LEU A 227 -17.54 -1.07 7.81
CA LEU A 227 -16.74 -2.01 8.59
C LEU A 227 -15.24 -1.79 8.37
N TRP A 228 -14.81 -1.58 7.12
CA TRP A 228 -13.43 -1.19 6.80
C TRP A 228 -13.02 0.11 7.52
N SER A 229 -13.89 1.13 7.46
CA SER A 229 -13.64 2.43 8.09
C SER A 229 -13.57 2.32 9.61
N PHE A 230 -14.42 1.50 10.22
CA PHE A 230 -14.39 1.22 11.65
C PHE A 230 -13.08 0.58 12.08
N GLY A 231 -12.59 -0.42 11.33
CA GLY A 231 -11.29 -1.03 11.57
C GLY A 231 -10.14 -0.01 11.53
N VAL A 232 -10.16 0.90 10.55
CA VAL A 232 -9.15 1.96 10.45
C VAL A 232 -9.25 2.97 11.60
N ILE A 233 -10.45 3.30 12.08
CA ILE A 233 -10.62 4.15 13.27
C ILE A 233 -10.01 3.48 14.49
N CYS A 234 -10.25 2.18 14.69
CA CYS A 234 -9.64 1.42 15.77
C CYS A 234 -8.10 1.42 15.67
N GLU A 235 -7.55 1.27 14.45
CA GLU A 235 -6.11 1.37 14.21
C GLU A 235 -5.56 2.74 14.60
N ILE A 236 -6.21 3.81 14.17
CA ILE A 236 -5.82 5.20 14.51
C ILE A 236 -5.81 5.41 16.02
N LEU A 237 -6.87 4.97 16.72
CA LEU A 237 -6.98 5.06 18.17
C LEU A 237 -5.86 4.26 18.85
N MET A 238 -5.62 3.04 18.41
CA MET A 238 -4.55 2.20 18.93
C MET A 238 -3.17 2.86 18.75
N LEU A 239 -2.88 3.35 17.55
CA LEU A 239 -1.61 4.04 17.25
C LEU A 239 -1.44 5.31 18.10
N TYR A 240 -2.51 6.01 18.41
CA TYR A 240 -2.47 7.21 19.24
C TYR A 240 -2.19 6.88 20.70
N PHE A 241 -2.83 5.84 21.26
CA PHE A 241 -2.72 5.48 22.67
C PHE A 241 -1.55 4.54 23.00
N GLN A 242 -0.98 3.83 22.01
CA GLN A 242 0.09 2.87 22.27
C GLN A 242 1.44 3.51 22.68
N ALA A 243 1.70 4.76 22.30
CA ALA A 243 3.00 5.40 22.52
C ALA A 243 3.44 5.42 24.00
N PRO A 244 2.58 5.69 25.01
CA PRO A 244 2.92 5.57 26.43
C PRO A 244 3.18 4.12 26.86
N LEU A 245 2.43 3.15 26.30
CA LEU A 245 2.56 1.72 26.63
C LEU A 245 3.90 1.15 26.16
N LEU A 246 4.35 1.55 24.96
CA LEU A 246 5.61 1.10 24.37
C LEU A 246 6.84 1.75 25.01
N LYS A 247 6.68 2.88 25.72
CA LYS A 247 7.80 3.59 26.36
C LYS A 247 8.36 2.86 27.59
N ASN A 248 7.55 2.11 28.27
CA ASN A 248 7.89 1.63 29.62
C ASN A 248 8.18 0.12 29.71
N ASN A 249 7.75 -0.75 28.77
CA ASN A 249 7.88 -2.20 28.92
C ASN A 249 7.83 -2.99 27.60
N LEU A 250 8.80 -2.77 26.71
CA LEU A 250 8.93 -3.58 25.47
C LEU A 250 9.22 -5.08 25.72
N LEU A 251 9.56 -5.48 26.95
CA LEU A 251 9.87 -6.86 27.32
C LEU A 251 8.74 -7.55 28.13
N THR A 252 7.69 -6.84 28.46
CA THR A 252 6.55 -7.36 29.27
C THR A 252 5.23 -7.42 28.52
N ILE A 253 5.23 -7.07 27.26
CA ILE A 253 4.12 -7.25 26.30
C ILE A 253 4.46 -8.40 25.35
#